data_8ab05943e7c12e74c9e5e08acdf971ef
#
_entry.id   8ab05943e7c12e74c9e5e08acdf971ef
#
_cell.length_a   1.000
_cell.length_b   1.000
_cell.length_c   1.000
_cell.angle_alpha   90.00
_cell.angle_beta   90.00
_cell.angle_gamma   90.00
#
_symmetry.space_group_name_H-M   'P 1'
#
loop_
_entity.id
_entity.type
_entity.pdbx_description
1 polymer ?
#
loop_
_entity_poly.entity_id
_entity_poly.type
_entity_poly.pdbx_seq_one_letter_code
_entity_poly.pdbx_strand_id
1 'polypeptide(L)'
;MKSFSWTPIRHAFASVALVAACSTTAWSADLPDFTFTPSAVGLTGAPVTADNILISDFSSVTFTGATTFAEQGFLSITGFQLGGVNVVAGGLNSTYSLYFSFNGTGHNTLNAGSNPNTTVTAGVFDTLNYSLIGASGNSTFGFMGTTPTVTSAAPQTLATGSLINGNVITSPANGNTAFVPSANATLTFVQAAGKQGFFSPQPFYNMAFSAFTNPVSTVTPFAGGFIINNGGGALNFAAAVPEPETYALMLAGLGLMGFVARRRKHSVI
;
A
#
# COMPACT_ATOMS: atom_id res chain seq x y z
N MET A 1 16.05 3.08 75.02
CA MET A 1 15.29 3.98 74.13
C MET A 1 16.08 4.11 72.83
N LYS A 2 15.62 3.42 71.76
CA LYS A 2 16.20 3.53 70.43
C LYS A 2 15.25 4.35 69.57
N SER A 3 15.70 5.52 69.13
CA SER A 3 14.95 6.40 68.23
C SER A 3 14.96 5.83 66.83
N PHE A 4 13.77 5.62 66.30
CA PHE A 4 13.53 5.24 64.89
C PHE A 4 13.44 6.51 64.03
N SER A 5 14.40 6.72 63.11
CA SER A 5 14.36 7.85 62.21
C SER A 5 13.54 7.47 60.95
N TRP A 6 12.47 8.17 60.69
CA TRP A 6 11.69 8.08 59.49
C TRP A 6 12.37 8.91 58.38
N THR A 7 12.87 8.26 57.36
CA THR A 7 13.28 8.89 56.09
C THR A 7 12.07 8.93 55.14
N PRO A 8 11.69 10.08 54.59
CA PRO A 8 10.47 10.19 53.78
C PRO A 8 10.69 9.62 52.38
N ILE A 9 9.85 8.66 52.02
CA ILE A 9 9.64 8.14 50.65
C ILE A 9 8.99 9.28 49.82
N ARG A 10 9.81 10.16 49.24
CA ARG A 10 9.33 11.25 48.37
C ARG A 10 9.73 11.15 46.92
N HIS A 11 10.40 10.07 46.50
CA HIS A 11 10.96 9.97 45.14
C HIS A 11 10.33 8.87 44.27
N ALA A 12 9.32 8.14 44.79
CA ALA A 12 8.69 7.03 44.04
C ALA A 12 7.49 7.43 43.18
N PHE A 13 6.93 8.63 43.36
CA PHE A 13 5.72 9.05 42.63
C PHE A 13 5.97 9.84 41.35
N ALA A 14 7.20 10.30 41.10
CA ALA A 14 7.51 11.09 39.90
C ALA A 14 7.74 10.22 38.65
N SER A 15 8.06 8.94 38.82
CA SER A 15 8.37 8.04 37.69
C SER A 15 7.15 7.36 37.09
N VAL A 16 6.05 7.23 37.81
CA VAL A 16 4.84 6.56 37.34
C VAL A 16 3.95 7.51 36.52
N ALA A 17 3.99 8.80 36.76
CA ALA A 17 3.20 9.77 36.01
C ALA A 17 3.69 10.02 34.58
N LEU A 18 4.96 9.72 34.27
CA LEU A 18 5.53 9.94 32.92
C LEU A 18 5.20 8.79 31.96
N VAL A 19 4.93 7.57 32.47
CA VAL A 19 4.58 6.41 31.64
C VAL A 19 3.09 6.43 31.25
N ALA A 20 2.23 7.04 32.05
CA ALA A 20 0.79 7.17 31.75
C ALA A 20 0.48 8.24 30.70
N ALA A 21 1.39 9.18 30.42
CA ALA A 21 1.19 10.23 29.42
C ALA A 21 1.57 9.78 27.98
N CYS A 22 2.19 8.62 27.82
CA CYS A 22 2.57 8.07 26.50
C CYS A 22 1.59 7.02 25.95
N SER A 23 0.49 6.74 26.61
CA SER A 23 -0.62 5.98 26.04
C SER A 23 -1.50 6.94 25.22
N THR A 24 -0.93 7.60 24.22
CA THR A 24 -1.74 8.11 23.12
C THR A 24 -2.34 6.88 22.45
N THR A 25 -3.66 6.76 22.50
CA THR A 25 -4.40 5.87 21.61
C THR A 25 -3.76 5.98 20.23
N ALA A 26 -3.30 4.86 19.68
CA ALA A 26 -2.92 4.81 18.27
C ALA A 26 -4.19 5.16 17.51
N TRP A 27 -4.37 6.41 17.14
CA TRP A 27 -5.36 6.83 16.19
C TRP A 27 -4.97 6.11 14.91
N SER A 28 -5.86 5.28 14.40
CA SER A 28 -5.79 4.88 13.01
C SER A 28 -5.73 6.20 12.25
N ALA A 29 -4.60 6.51 11.66
CA ALA A 29 -4.50 7.68 10.81
C ALA A 29 -5.52 7.46 9.70
N ASP A 30 -6.49 8.36 9.59
CA ASP A 30 -7.42 8.33 8.47
C ASP A 30 -6.58 8.37 7.18
N LEU A 31 -6.96 7.54 6.23
CA LEU A 31 -6.31 7.57 4.92
C LEU A 31 -6.55 8.94 4.30
N PRO A 32 -5.54 9.55 3.69
CA PRO A 32 -5.69 10.87 3.11
C PRO A 32 -6.65 10.84 1.91
N ASP A 33 -7.58 11.78 1.89
CA ASP A 33 -8.51 11.95 0.79
C ASP A 33 -7.80 12.40 -0.48
N PHE A 34 -8.27 11.91 -1.61
CA PHE A 34 -7.87 12.35 -2.94
C PHE A 34 -9.11 12.54 -3.82
N THR A 35 -8.96 13.33 -4.88
CA THR A 35 -10.02 13.52 -5.89
C THR A 35 -9.45 13.27 -7.27
N PHE A 36 -10.15 12.46 -8.06
CA PHE A 36 -9.90 12.28 -9.49
C PHE A 36 -10.94 13.04 -10.31
N THR A 37 -10.47 13.80 -11.32
CA THR A 37 -11.30 14.64 -12.18
C THR A 37 -11.17 14.18 -13.63
N PRO A 38 -11.98 13.22 -14.09
CA PRO A 38 -11.88 12.63 -15.44
C PRO A 38 -11.93 13.65 -16.55
N SER A 39 -12.78 14.66 -16.45
CA SER A 39 -12.95 15.71 -17.47
C SER A 39 -11.70 16.57 -17.69
N ALA A 40 -10.83 16.69 -16.70
CA ALA A 40 -9.57 17.44 -16.81
C ALA A 40 -8.56 16.81 -17.80
N VAL A 41 -8.77 15.55 -18.16
CA VAL A 41 -7.91 14.80 -19.11
C VAL A 41 -8.70 14.29 -20.32
N GLY A 42 -9.90 14.85 -20.57
CA GLY A 42 -10.74 14.49 -21.72
C GLY A 42 -11.54 13.20 -21.57
N LEU A 43 -11.64 12.65 -20.36
CA LEU A 43 -12.49 11.49 -20.06
C LEU A 43 -13.88 11.97 -19.62
N THR A 44 -14.93 11.24 -20.02
CA THR A 44 -16.31 11.61 -19.71
C THR A 44 -16.75 11.01 -18.38
N GLY A 45 -16.64 11.79 -17.29
CA GLY A 45 -17.04 11.37 -15.95
C GLY A 45 -17.10 12.53 -14.96
N ALA A 46 -17.84 12.34 -13.87
CA ALA A 46 -17.87 13.28 -12.76
C ALA A 46 -16.61 13.12 -11.88
N PRO A 47 -16.17 14.19 -11.19
CA PRO A 47 -15.15 14.07 -10.16
C PRO A 47 -15.56 13.08 -9.07
N VAL A 48 -14.61 12.33 -8.55
CA VAL A 48 -14.80 11.40 -7.44
C VAL A 48 -13.78 11.68 -6.35
N THR A 49 -14.26 11.88 -5.11
CA THR A 49 -13.41 12.00 -3.91
C THR A 49 -13.46 10.69 -3.14
N ALA A 50 -12.31 10.20 -2.72
CA ALA A 50 -12.13 8.91 -2.07
C ALA A 50 -10.85 8.91 -1.21
N ASP A 51 -10.72 7.91 -0.37
CA ASP A 51 -9.51 7.58 0.39
C ASP A 51 -8.94 6.20 0.00
N ASN A 52 -9.73 5.40 -0.74
CA ASN A 52 -9.35 4.07 -1.14
C ASN A 52 -9.88 3.72 -2.54
N ILE A 53 -9.09 2.97 -3.30
CA ILE A 53 -9.39 2.48 -4.65
C ILE A 53 -9.57 0.97 -4.58
N LEU A 54 -10.68 0.46 -5.08
CA LEU A 54 -10.92 -0.96 -5.23
C LEU A 54 -10.45 -1.42 -6.60
N ILE A 55 -9.74 -2.54 -6.64
CA ILE A 55 -9.12 -3.06 -7.86
C ILE A 55 -9.40 -4.55 -8.03
N SER A 56 -9.51 -4.96 -9.31
CA SER A 56 -9.49 -6.37 -9.72
C SER A 56 -8.21 -6.68 -10.47
N ASP A 57 -7.57 -7.80 -10.10
CA ASP A 57 -6.28 -8.24 -10.60
C ASP A 57 -6.46 -9.23 -11.77
N PHE A 58 -5.79 -8.95 -12.88
CA PHE A 58 -5.67 -9.80 -14.06
C PHE A 58 -4.19 -9.97 -14.38
N SER A 59 -3.53 -10.88 -13.68
CA SER A 59 -2.07 -11.03 -13.77
C SER A 59 -1.63 -12.45 -14.03
N SER A 60 -0.39 -12.58 -14.46
CA SER A 60 0.31 -13.84 -14.65
C SER A 60 1.62 -13.81 -13.90
N VAL A 61 1.81 -14.79 -13.03
CA VAL A 61 3.04 -15.08 -12.31
C VAL A 61 3.74 -16.24 -12.98
N THR A 62 4.98 -16.05 -13.42
CA THR A 62 5.82 -17.08 -14.04
C THR A 62 7.06 -17.30 -13.18
N PHE A 63 7.33 -18.55 -12.84
CA PHE A 63 8.55 -18.93 -12.12
C PHE A 63 9.72 -18.92 -13.10
N THR A 64 10.68 -18.03 -12.90
CA THR A 64 11.86 -17.84 -13.74
C THR A 64 13.06 -18.63 -13.28
N GLY A 65 12.98 -19.24 -12.10
CA GLY A 65 13.99 -20.10 -11.49
C GLY A 65 13.42 -20.84 -10.29
N ALA A 66 14.25 -21.55 -9.54
CA ALA A 66 13.83 -22.30 -8.37
C ALA A 66 13.26 -21.39 -7.25
N THR A 67 13.73 -20.16 -7.18
CA THR A 67 13.37 -19.21 -6.13
C THR A 67 12.84 -17.88 -6.68
N THR A 68 12.92 -17.63 -7.98
CA THR A 68 12.61 -16.36 -8.61
C THR A 68 11.32 -16.43 -9.43
N PHE A 69 10.63 -15.29 -9.50
CA PHE A 69 9.43 -15.14 -10.31
C PHE A 69 9.40 -13.80 -11.05
N ALA A 70 8.61 -13.76 -12.11
CA ALA A 70 8.19 -12.54 -12.78
C ALA A 70 6.67 -12.45 -12.77
N GLU A 71 6.13 -11.27 -12.61
CA GLU A 71 4.71 -11.00 -12.65
C GLU A 71 4.43 -9.84 -13.60
N GLN A 72 3.34 -9.97 -14.36
CA GLN A 72 2.84 -8.91 -15.23
C GLN A 72 1.32 -8.95 -15.30
N GLY A 73 0.69 -7.80 -15.50
CA GLY A 73 -0.74 -7.77 -15.57
C GLY A 73 -1.36 -6.40 -15.60
N PHE A 74 -2.67 -6.43 -15.32
CA PHE A 74 -3.52 -5.25 -15.25
C PHE A 74 -4.34 -5.28 -13.96
N LEU A 75 -4.45 -4.13 -13.31
CA LEU A 75 -5.34 -3.94 -12.17
C LEU A 75 -6.44 -2.99 -12.60
N SER A 76 -7.62 -3.54 -12.86
CA SER A 76 -8.81 -2.74 -13.20
C SER A 76 -9.32 -2.01 -11.96
N ILE A 77 -9.53 -0.70 -12.04
CA ILE A 77 -10.20 0.04 -10.98
C ILE A 77 -11.71 -0.23 -11.08
N THR A 78 -12.25 -0.88 -10.04
CA THR A 78 -13.65 -1.30 -9.99
C THR A 78 -14.53 -0.36 -9.19
N GLY A 79 -13.94 0.47 -8.31
CA GLY A 79 -14.67 1.40 -7.48
C GLY A 79 -13.76 2.21 -6.57
N PHE A 80 -14.42 3.04 -5.76
CA PHE A 80 -13.77 3.91 -4.79
C PHE A 80 -14.50 3.84 -3.46
N GLN A 81 -13.79 4.10 -2.37
CA GLN A 81 -14.36 4.23 -1.03
C GLN A 81 -13.92 5.53 -0.38
N LEU A 82 -14.75 6.03 0.52
CA LEU A 82 -14.46 7.15 1.42
C LEU A 82 -14.94 6.76 2.82
N GLY A 83 -14.03 6.73 3.77
CA GLY A 83 -14.31 6.25 5.13
C GLY A 83 -14.83 4.81 5.17
N GLY A 84 -14.37 3.94 4.26
CA GLY A 84 -14.82 2.55 4.13
C GLY A 84 -16.17 2.34 3.44
N VAL A 85 -16.83 3.41 2.98
CA VAL A 85 -18.13 3.35 2.27
C VAL A 85 -17.91 3.54 0.77
N ASN A 86 -18.57 2.70 -0.05
CA ASN A 86 -18.46 2.83 -1.50
C ASN A 86 -19.05 4.18 -1.97
N VAL A 87 -18.28 4.89 -2.81
CA VAL A 87 -18.71 6.14 -3.44
C VAL A 87 -19.00 5.92 -4.93
N VAL A 88 -19.99 6.65 -5.44
CA VAL A 88 -20.37 6.56 -6.84
C VAL A 88 -19.40 7.35 -7.69
N ALA A 89 -18.64 6.67 -8.55
CA ALA A 89 -17.81 7.28 -9.58
C ALA A 89 -18.58 7.33 -10.89
N GLY A 90 -19.26 8.45 -11.14
CA GLY A 90 -20.12 8.60 -12.33
C GLY A 90 -19.33 8.41 -13.62
N GLY A 91 -19.68 7.37 -14.39
CA GLY A 91 -19.04 7.03 -15.65
C GLY A 91 -17.92 6.00 -15.59
N LEU A 92 -17.39 5.64 -14.40
CA LEU A 92 -16.36 4.59 -14.27
C LEU A 92 -16.90 3.26 -14.85
N ASN A 93 -16.04 2.61 -15.67
CA ASN A 93 -16.33 1.37 -16.38
C ASN A 93 -17.59 1.41 -17.26
N SER A 94 -17.95 2.61 -17.72
CA SER A 94 -19.00 2.83 -18.71
C SER A 94 -18.61 3.88 -19.76
N THR A 95 -18.40 5.13 -19.36
CA THR A 95 -17.95 6.21 -20.26
C THR A 95 -16.44 6.44 -20.20
N TYR A 96 -15.80 5.99 -19.15
CA TYR A 96 -14.33 5.91 -19.02
C TYR A 96 -13.95 4.72 -18.15
N SER A 97 -12.71 4.29 -18.25
CA SER A 97 -12.10 3.29 -17.39
C SER A 97 -10.73 3.73 -16.90
N LEU A 98 -10.36 3.25 -15.73
CA LEU A 98 -9.05 3.45 -15.11
C LEU A 98 -8.46 2.09 -14.79
N TYR A 99 -7.17 1.90 -15.06
CA TYR A 99 -6.47 0.69 -14.72
C TYR A 99 -4.97 0.91 -14.62
N PHE A 100 -4.31 0.04 -13.86
CA PHE A 100 -2.85 -0.04 -13.83
C PHE A 100 -2.39 -1.14 -14.78
N SER A 101 -1.38 -0.86 -15.60
CA SER A 101 -0.56 -1.85 -16.27
C SER A 101 0.73 -1.99 -15.49
N PHE A 102 1.14 -3.19 -15.14
CA PHE A 102 2.31 -3.40 -14.30
C PHE A 102 3.16 -4.59 -14.73
N ASN A 103 4.43 -4.55 -14.34
CA ASN A 103 5.36 -5.67 -14.40
C ASN A 103 6.31 -5.61 -13.21
N GLY A 104 6.73 -6.78 -12.74
CA GLY A 104 7.66 -6.90 -11.63
C GLY A 104 8.43 -8.21 -11.67
N THR A 105 9.48 -8.27 -10.87
CA THR A 105 10.24 -9.48 -10.57
C THR A 105 10.39 -9.61 -9.07
N GLY A 106 10.63 -10.82 -8.60
CA GLY A 106 10.85 -11.06 -7.18
C GLY A 106 11.47 -12.41 -6.91
N HIS A 107 11.70 -12.67 -5.63
CA HIS A 107 12.22 -13.97 -5.20
C HIS A 107 11.61 -14.40 -3.86
N ASN A 108 11.49 -15.69 -3.68
CA ASN A 108 11.05 -16.32 -2.44
C ASN A 108 12.18 -16.36 -1.42
N THR A 109 11.90 -15.92 -0.21
CA THR A 109 12.82 -15.89 0.94
C THR A 109 12.53 -16.98 1.96
N LEU A 110 11.27 -17.47 2.01
CA LEU A 110 10.83 -18.52 2.91
C LEU A 110 10.30 -19.69 2.08
N ASN A 111 10.76 -20.92 2.38
CA ASN A 111 10.34 -22.16 1.72
C ASN A 111 10.40 -22.09 0.18
N ALA A 112 11.43 -21.44 -0.33
CA ALA A 112 11.65 -21.26 -1.75
C ALA A 112 11.70 -22.61 -2.48
N GLY A 113 10.98 -22.73 -3.62
CA GLY A 113 10.86 -23.98 -4.38
C GLY A 113 9.91 -25.02 -3.79
N SER A 114 9.29 -24.76 -2.65
CA SER A 114 8.27 -25.63 -2.07
C SER A 114 6.94 -25.56 -2.82
N ASN A 115 6.14 -26.62 -2.71
CA ASN A 115 4.81 -26.65 -3.28
C ASN A 115 3.86 -25.71 -2.51
N PRO A 116 3.32 -24.64 -3.11
CA PRO A 116 2.46 -23.68 -2.43
C PRO A 116 1.11 -24.27 -1.98
N ASN A 117 0.69 -25.40 -2.53
CA ASN A 117 -0.52 -26.09 -2.07
C ASN A 117 -0.37 -26.68 -0.66
N THR A 118 0.85 -27.00 -0.24
CA THR A 118 1.11 -27.70 1.03
C THR A 118 1.95 -26.88 2.01
N THR A 119 2.63 -25.86 1.54
CA THR A 119 3.61 -25.10 2.33
C THR A 119 3.42 -23.60 2.10
N VAL A 120 3.38 -22.82 3.18
CA VAL A 120 3.41 -21.37 3.07
C VAL A 120 4.75 -20.96 2.48
N THR A 121 4.72 -20.20 1.39
CA THR A 121 5.90 -19.55 0.82
C THR A 121 5.79 -18.04 0.99
N ALA A 122 6.92 -17.38 1.21
CA ALA A 122 6.96 -15.92 1.26
C ALA A 122 8.18 -15.42 0.49
N GLY A 123 8.06 -14.21 -0.02
CA GLY A 123 9.09 -13.57 -0.81
C GLY A 123 8.93 -12.05 -0.82
N VAL A 124 9.75 -11.44 -1.64
CA VAL A 124 9.77 -9.99 -1.86
C VAL A 124 9.77 -9.68 -3.35
N PHE A 125 9.25 -8.52 -3.70
CA PHE A 125 9.49 -7.95 -5.02
C PHE A 125 10.90 -7.34 -5.06
N ASP A 126 11.64 -7.64 -6.11
CA ASP A 126 12.92 -6.99 -6.44
C ASP A 126 12.69 -5.74 -7.29
N THR A 127 11.73 -5.82 -8.19
CA THR A 127 11.27 -4.70 -9.03
C THR A 127 9.75 -4.76 -9.16
N LEU A 128 9.11 -3.59 -9.27
CA LEU A 128 7.74 -3.45 -9.74
C LEU A 128 7.60 -2.06 -10.35
N ASN A 129 7.14 -2.01 -11.60
CA ASN A 129 6.86 -0.76 -12.29
C ASN A 129 5.41 -0.78 -12.76
N TYR A 130 4.77 0.38 -12.73
CA TYR A 130 3.40 0.50 -13.20
C TYR A 130 3.14 1.82 -13.93
N SER A 131 2.07 1.80 -14.74
CA SER A 131 1.46 2.99 -15.32
C SER A 131 -0.04 2.99 -14.99
N LEU A 132 -0.55 4.06 -14.41
CA LEU A 132 -1.97 4.33 -14.30
C LEU A 132 -2.46 4.85 -15.65
N ILE A 133 -3.46 4.19 -16.20
CA ILE A 133 -4.01 4.48 -17.53
C ILE A 133 -5.48 4.87 -17.40
N GLY A 134 -5.84 5.96 -18.07
CA GLY A 134 -7.22 6.33 -18.31
C GLY A 134 -7.60 6.06 -19.77
N ALA A 135 -8.75 5.48 -20.02
CA ALA A 135 -9.24 5.18 -21.37
C ALA A 135 -10.69 5.58 -21.51
N SER A 136 -11.11 5.91 -22.74
CA SER A 136 -12.51 6.21 -23.07
C SER A 136 -13.32 4.91 -23.11
N GLY A 137 -14.54 4.96 -22.59
CA GLY A 137 -15.44 3.80 -22.53
C GLY A 137 -14.98 2.74 -21.52
N ASN A 138 -15.57 1.57 -21.63
CA ASN A 138 -15.20 0.43 -20.78
C ASN A 138 -14.00 -0.31 -21.37
N SER A 139 -13.02 -0.63 -20.52
CA SER A 139 -11.91 -1.53 -20.88
C SER A 139 -12.26 -2.96 -20.46
N THR A 140 -11.89 -3.92 -21.30
CA THR A 140 -12.08 -5.35 -21.01
C THR A 140 -10.75 -6.04 -20.80
N PHE A 141 -10.70 -6.89 -19.76
CA PHE A 141 -9.51 -7.60 -19.32
C PHE A 141 -9.71 -9.09 -19.53
N GLY A 142 -8.65 -9.80 -19.85
CA GLY A 142 -8.67 -11.24 -20.08
C GLY A 142 -7.28 -11.81 -20.29
N PHE A 143 -7.25 -13.01 -20.91
CA PHE A 143 -6.00 -13.72 -21.17
C PHE A 143 -5.98 -14.29 -22.57
N MET A 144 -4.80 -14.27 -23.18
CA MET A 144 -4.47 -15.04 -24.36
C MET A 144 -3.48 -16.13 -23.94
N GLY A 145 -4.00 -17.35 -23.69
CA GLY A 145 -3.24 -18.38 -22.97
C GLY A 145 -2.98 -17.95 -21.53
N THR A 146 -1.72 -17.78 -21.15
CA THR A 146 -1.30 -17.29 -19.83
C THR A 146 -0.91 -15.81 -19.82
N THR A 147 -1.00 -15.13 -20.95
CA THR A 147 -0.63 -13.71 -21.09
C THR A 147 -1.83 -12.83 -20.81
N PRO A 148 -1.77 -11.92 -19.81
CA PRO A 148 -2.81 -10.94 -19.55
C PRO A 148 -3.00 -10.00 -20.75
N THR A 149 -4.24 -9.68 -21.06
CA THR A 149 -4.61 -8.78 -22.17
C THR A 149 -5.60 -7.72 -21.72
N VAL A 150 -5.54 -6.56 -22.34
CA VAL A 150 -6.54 -5.50 -22.19
C VAL A 150 -6.95 -4.96 -23.56
N THR A 151 -8.24 -4.71 -23.73
CA THR A 151 -8.76 -3.96 -24.87
C THR A 151 -9.37 -2.67 -24.34
N SER A 152 -8.83 -1.53 -24.78
CA SER A 152 -9.25 -0.20 -24.35
C SER A 152 -9.21 0.80 -25.50
N ALA A 153 -10.10 1.80 -25.47
CA ALA A 153 -10.15 2.85 -26.48
C ALA A 153 -9.39 4.09 -26.00
N ALA A 154 -8.53 4.62 -26.88
CA ALA A 154 -7.74 5.84 -26.65
C ALA A 154 -7.06 5.86 -25.26
N PRO A 155 -6.24 4.86 -24.90
CA PRO A 155 -5.58 4.81 -23.61
C PRO A 155 -4.54 5.94 -23.48
N GLN A 156 -4.47 6.57 -22.32
CA GLN A 156 -3.51 7.61 -21.98
C GLN A 156 -2.91 7.38 -20.61
N THR A 157 -1.60 7.55 -20.47
CA THR A 157 -0.92 7.45 -19.19
C THR A 157 -1.22 8.68 -18.34
N LEU A 158 -1.72 8.47 -17.12
CA LEU A 158 -2.05 9.51 -16.14
C LEU A 158 -0.94 9.67 -15.10
N ALA A 159 -0.35 8.56 -14.68
CA ALA A 159 0.76 8.52 -13.72
C ALA A 159 1.60 7.26 -13.93
N THR A 160 2.79 7.26 -13.36
CA THR A 160 3.69 6.10 -13.30
C THR A 160 4.25 5.94 -11.89
N GLY A 161 4.77 4.78 -11.58
CA GLY A 161 5.46 4.54 -10.33
C GLY A 161 6.29 3.28 -10.35
N SER A 162 7.11 3.16 -9.31
CA SER A 162 8.01 2.02 -9.12
C SER A 162 8.03 1.57 -7.66
N LEU A 163 8.56 0.38 -7.44
CA LEU A 163 8.68 -0.23 -6.12
C LEU A 163 9.55 0.58 -5.18
N ILE A 164 9.07 0.76 -3.94
CA ILE A 164 9.87 1.15 -2.79
C ILE A 164 10.18 -0.09 -1.94
N ASN A 165 9.14 -0.85 -1.60
CA ASN A 165 9.24 -2.16 -0.97
C ASN A 165 7.96 -2.97 -1.23
N GLY A 166 8.04 -4.31 -1.10
CA GLY A 166 6.86 -5.14 -1.26
C GLY A 166 7.14 -6.60 -0.89
N ASN A 167 6.09 -7.25 -0.42
CA ASN A 167 6.12 -8.64 0.01
C ASN A 167 5.05 -9.46 -0.74
N VAL A 168 5.35 -10.73 -0.93
CA VAL A 168 4.40 -11.71 -1.44
C VAL A 168 4.31 -12.89 -0.47
N ILE A 169 3.11 -13.43 -0.30
CA ILE A 169 2.86 -14.63 0.49
C ILE A 169 1.92 -15.53 -0.30
N THR A 170 2.21 -16.82 -0.33
CA THR A 170 1.30 -17.83 -0.88
C THR A 170 0.99 -18.84 0.21
N SER A 171 -0.28 -18.99 0.51
CA SER A 171 -0.74 -19.86 1.60
C SER A 171 -1.54 -21.04 1.07
N PRO A 172 -1.35 -22.27 1.59
CA PRO A 172 -2.18 -23.44 1.28
C PRO A 172 -3.66 -23.17 1.56
N ALA A 173 -4.51 -23.77 0.75
CA ALA A 173 -5.96 -23.68 0.86
C ALA A 173 -6.64 -25.00 0.46
N ASN A 174 -7.95 -25.13 0.75
CA ASN A 174 -8.80 -26.25 0.37
C ASN A 174 -8.19 -27.64 0.71
N GLY A 175 -7.67 -27.80 1.93
CA GLY A 175 -7.05 -29.05 2.35
C GLY A 175 -5.79 -29.41 1.59
N ASN A 176 -4.95 -28.43 1.28
CA ASN A 176 -3.69 -28.57 0.54
C ASN A 176 -3.84 -28.95 -0.95
N THR A 177 -4.99 -28.66 -1.55
CA THR A 177 -5.21 -28.89 -2.99
C THR A 177 -5.12 -27.62 -3.84
N ALA A 178 -5.06 -26.45 -3.19
CA ALA A 178 -5.00 -25.13 -3.82
C ALA A 178 -4.16 -24.18 -2.96
N PHE A 179 -3.97 -22.96 -3.44
CA PHE A 179 -3.26 -21.91 -2.71
C PHE A 179 -3.89 -20.52 -2.94
N VAL A 180 -3.60 -19.61 -2.03
CA VAL A 180 -4.05 -18.22 -2.05
C VAL A 180 -2.81 -17.31 -2.09
N PRO A 181 -2.52 -16.65 -3.21
CA PRO A 181 -1.49 -15.64 -3.28
C PRO A 181 -2.01 -14.30 -2.72
N SER A 182 -1.16 -13.63 -1.98
CA SER A 182 -1.36 -12.26 -1.50
C SER A 182 -0.09 -11.46 -1.64
N ALA A 183 -0.24 -10.15 -1.84
CA ALA A 183 0.86 -9.23 -1.97
C ALA A 183 0.53 -7.89 -1.33
N ASN A 184 1.56 -7.20 -0.86
CA ASN A 184 1.49 -5.78 -0.54
C ASN A 184 2.72 -5.07 -1.08
N ALA A 185 2.55 -3.81 -1.46
CA ALA A 185 3.64 -3.00 -1.97
C ALA A 185 3.46 -1.53 -1.58
N THR A 186 4.59 -0.88 -1.31
CA THR A 186 4.71 0.57 -1.26
C THR A 186 5.40 1.03 -2.53
N LEU A 187 4.81 1.99 -3.20
CA LEU A 187 5.16 2.41 -4.54
C LEU A 187 5.37 3.92 -4.59
N THR A 188 6.24 4.40 -5.48
CA THR A 188 6.26 5.80 -5.85
C THR A 188 5.03 6.15 -6.70
N PHE A 189 4.63 7.41 -6.74
CA PHE A 189 3.56 7.90 -7.59
C PHE A 189 3.96 9.22 -8.24
N VAL A 190 4.09 9.23 -9.57
CA VAL A 190 4.53 10.38 -10.35
C VAL A 190 3.49 10.70 -11.42
N GLN A 191 2.87 11.87 -11.33
CA GLN A 191 1.89 12.33 -12.31
C GLN A 191 2.54 12.52 -13.68
N ALA A 192 1.88 12.06 -14.74
CA ALA A 192 2.34 12.30 -16.09
C ALA A 192 2.24 13.79 -16.47
N ALA A 193 3.14 14.25 -17.32
CA ALA A 193 3.16 15.64 -17.78
C ALA A 193 1.82 16.04 -18.41
N GLY A 194 1.28 17.19 -18.01
CA GLY A 194 -0.01 17.69 -18.49
C GLY A 194 -1.25 16.97 -17.91
N LYS A 195 -1.09 16.06 -16.95
CA LYS A 195 -2.18 15.31 -16.33
C LYS A 195 -2.49 15.75 -14.89
N GLN A 196 -1.84 16.80 -14.39
CA GLN A 196 -1.99 17.29 -13.02
C GLN A 196 -3.45 17.67 -12.68
N GLY A 197 -4.22 18.15 -13.65
CA GLY A 197 -5.62 18.50 -13.45
C GLY A 197 -6.55 17.31 -13.11
N PHE A 198 -6.11 16.07 -13.38
CA PHE A 198 -6.84 14.87 -13.00
C PHE A 198 -6.75 14.58 -11.49
N PHE A 199 -5.66 15.00 -10.84
CA PHE A 199 -5.31 14.67 -9.47
C PHE A 199 -5.49 15.86 -8.53
N SER A 200 -6.09 15.65 -7.36
CA SER A 200 -6.20 16.62 -6.28
C SER A 200 -6.11 15.91 -4.93
N PRO A 201 -5.48 16.52 -3.87
CA PRO A 201 -4.91 17.88 -3.81
C PRO A 201 -3.62 18.04 -4.62
N GLN A 202 -3.18 19.30 -4.79
CA GLN A 202 -1.88 19.59 -5.39
C GLN A 202 -0.93 20.20 -4.36
N PRO A 203 0.34 19.77 -4.26
CA PRO A 203 0.91 18.64 -5.00
C PRO A 203 0.25 17.33 -4.63
N PHE A 204 0.05 16.43 -5.61
CA PHE A 204 -0.56 15.13 -5.35
C PHE A 204 0.40 14.23 -4.55
N TYR A 205 -0.14 13.20 -3.92
CA TYR A 205 0.64 12.25 -3.14
C TYR A 205 1.74 11.61 -4.00
N ASN A 206 2.90 11.35 -3.40
CA ASN A 206 4.04 10.75 -4.08
C ASN A 206 4.27 9.28 -3.72
N MET A 207 3.41 8.71 -2.89
CA MET A 207 3.44 7.32 -2.49
C MET A 207 2.05 6.69 -2.61
N ALA A 208 2.04 5.42 -3.00
CA ALA A 208 0.84 4.58 -3.04
C ALA A 208 1.10 3.27 -2.29
N PHE A 209 0.07 2.78 -1.60
CA PHE A 209 0.10 1.46 -0.95
C PHE A 209 -0.90 0.56 -1.64
N SER A 210 -0.50 -0.64 -1.97
CA SER A 210 -1.37 -1.66 -2.53
C SER A 210 -1.36 -2.91 -1.67
N ALA A 211 -2.52 -3.53 -1.54
CA ALA A 211 -2.70 -4.81 -0.88
C ALA A 211 -3.65 -5.67 -1.69
N PHE A 212 -3.27 -6.93 -1.91
CA PHE A 212 -4.01 -7.91 -2.69
C PHE A 212 -4.20 -9.17 -1.88
N THR A 213 -5.37 -9.77 -1.99
CA THR A 213 -5.64 -11.13 -1.53
C THR A 213 -6.52 -11.80 -2.56
N ASN A 214 -6.00 -12.81 -3.23
CA ASN A 214 -6.65 -13.46 -4.35
C ASN A 214 -7.28 -14.78 -3.87
N PRO A 215 -8.62 -14.90 -3.82
CA PRO A 215 -9.27 -16.14 -3.42
C PRO A 215 -8.93 -17.27 -4.39
N VAL A 216 -8.99 -18.50 -3.92
CA VAL A 216 -8.67 -19.71 -4.70
C VAL A 216 -9.40 -19.77 -6.04
N SER A 217 -10.65 -19.30 -6.08
CA SER A 217 -11.48 -19.30 -7.30
C SER A 217 -10.94 -18.43 -8.43
N THR A 218 -10.06 -17.48 -8.13
CA THR A 218 -9.45 -16.58 -9.12
C THR A 218 -8.08 -17.04 -9.60
N VAL A 219 -7.51 -18.07 -8.97
CA VAL A 219 -6.15 -18.58 -9.26
C VAL A 219 -6.23 -19.84 -10.11
N THR A 220 -5.57 -19.83 -11.27
CA THR A 220 -5.46 -20.98 -12.16
C THR A 220 -3.99 -21.34 -12.37
N PRO A 221 -3.49 -22.45 -11.80
CA PRO A 221 -2.12 -22.90 -12.02
C PRO A 221 -1.88 -23.37 -13.46
N PHE A 222 -0.65 -23.20 -13.95
CA PHE A 222 -0.15 -23.78 -15.18
C PHE A 222 1.31 -24.27 -15.00
N ALA A 223 1.85 -24.94 -15.98
CA ALA A 223 3.24 -25.40 -15.93
C ALA A 223 4.20 -24.18 -15.88
N GLY A 224 4.86 -23.97 -14.73
CA GLY A 224 5.80 -22.87 -14.51
C GLY A 224 5.18 -21.57 -13.96
N GLY A 225 3.93 -21.62 -13.44
CA GLY A 225 3.35 -20.44 -12.81
C GLY A 225 1.85 -20.56 -12.53
N PHE A 226 1.19 -19.43 -12.45
CA PHE A 226 -0.27 -19.32 -12.31
C PHE A 226 -0.78 -17.99 -12.86
N ILE A 227 -2.04 -17.96 -13.23
CA ILE A 227 -2.75 -16.72 -13.54
C ILE A 227 -3.69 -16.37 -12.38
N ILE A 228 -3.92 -15.08 -12.21
CA ILE A 228 -4.94 -14.51 -11.33
C ILE A 228 -5.96 -13.83 -12.25
N ASN A 229 -7.19 -14.32 -12.22
CA ASN A 229 -8.27 -13.82 -13.07
C ASN A 229 -9.37 -13.21 -12.20
N ASN A 230 -9.47 -11.89 -12.22
CA ASN A 230 -10.41 -11.13 -11.40
C ASN A 230 -10.18 -11.29 -9.89
N GLY A 231 -8.90 -11.26 -9.48
CA GLY A 231 -8.50 -11.18 -8.08
C GLY A 231 -8.95 -9.87 -7.41
N GLY A 232 -8.83 -9.79 -6.10
CA GLY A 232 -9.25 -8.63 -5.32
C GLY A 232 -8.08 -7.86 -4.71
N GLY A 233 -8.22 -6.53 -4.61
CA GLY A 233 -7.24 -5.70 -3.94
C GLY A 233 -7.72 -4.28 -3.70
N ALA A 234 -6.89 -3.54 -2.97
CA ALA A 234 -7.11 -2.13 -2.69
C ALA A 234 -5.80 -1.34 -2.83
N LEU A 235 -5.94 -0.08 -3.20
CA LEU A 235 -4.83 0.87 -3.27
C LEU A 235 -5.27 2.18 -2.61
N ASN A 236 -4.38 2.76 -1.82
CA ASN A 236 -4.55 4.09 -1.26
C ASN A 236 -3.27 4.91 -1.41
N PHE A 237 -3.38 6.21 -1.14
CA PHE A 237 -2.25 7.11 -1.21
C PHE A 237 -1.79 7.52 0.19
N ALA A 238 -0.51 7.90 0.28
CA ALA A 238 0.03 8.53 1.47
C ALA A 238 0.62 9.88 1.12
N ALA A 239 0.38 10.85 2.00
CA ALA A 239 1.23 12.03 2.04
C ALA A 239 2.68 11.57 2.24
N ALA A 240 3.64 12.26 1.62
CA ALA A 240 5.04 12.07 1.99
C ALA A 240 5.15 12.19 3.50
N VAL A 241 5.67 11.16 4.15
CA VAL A 241 5.89 11.21 5.61
C VAL A 241 6.72 12.45 5.88
N PRO A 242 6.28 13.37 6.77
CA PRO A 242 7.07 14.55 7.11
C PRO A 242 8.40 14.07 7.67
N GLU A 243 9.44 14.13 6.84
CA GLU A 243 10.77 13.73 7.24
C GLU A 243 11.39 14.79 8.15
N PRO A 244 12.50 14.52 8.62
CA PRO A 244 13.25 14.55 9.85
C PRO A 244 12.94 15.71 10.82
N GLU A 245 12.12 16.71 10.45
CA GLU A 245 11.77 17.83 11.33
C GLU A 245 11.07 17.35 12.61
N THR A 246 10.23 16.32 12.50
CA THR A 246 9.56 15.73 13.67
C THR A 246 10.58 15.02 14.57
N TYR A 247 11.54 14.31 13.99
CA TYR A 247 12.65 13.69 14.73
C TYR A 247 13.61 14.73 15.27
N ALA A 248 13.90 15.81 14.52
CA ALA A 248 14.71 16.92 14.95
C ALA A 248 14.06 17.69 16.10
N LEU A 249 12.76 17.95 16.05
CA LEU A 249 12.00 18.55 17.15
C LEU A 249 11.92 17.65 18.37
N MET A 250 11.75 16.34 18.19
CA MET A 250 11.76 15.37 19.29
C MET A 250 13.15 15.31 19.94
N LEU A 251 14.23 15.26 19.16
CA LEU A 251 15.60 15.31 19.66
C LEU A 251 15.94 16.65 20.30
N ALA A 252 15.48 17.76 19.73
CA ALA A 252 15.63 19.08 20.32
C ALA A 252 14.88 19.20 21.66
N GLY A 253 13.65 18.65 21.74
CA GLY A 253 12.87 18.60 22.98
C GLY A 253 13.53 17.74 24.06
N LEU A 254 14.05 16.57 23.69
CA LEU A 254 14.79 15.70 24.59
C LEU A 254 16.12 16.34 25.03
N GLY A 255 16.81 17.03 24.12
CA GLY A 255 18.02 17.80 24.42
C GLY A 255 17.76 18.95 25.39
N LEU A 256 16.68 19.69 25.20
CA LEU A 256 16.27 20.78 26.12
C LEU A 256 15.89 20.25 27.51
N MET A 257 15.16 19.15 27.58
CA MET A 257 14.84 18.49 28.86
C MET A 257 16.10 18.00 29.59
N GLY A 258 17.04 17.38 28.86
CA GLY A 258 18.34 16.98 29.41
C GLY A 258 19.17 18.15 29.92
N PHE A 259 19.18 19.27 29.20
CA PHE A 259 19.87 20.49 29.61
C PHE A 259 19.26 21.12 30.88
N VAL A 260 17.92 21.20 30.96
CA VAL A 260 17.21 21.69 32.15
C VAL A 260 17.45 20.78 33.36
N ALA A 261 17.41 19.47 33.17
CA ALA A 261 17.68 18.50 34.23
C ALA A 261 19.10 18.62 34.76
N ARG A 262 20.09 18.86 33.89
CA ARG A 262 21.50 19.08 34.29
C ARG A 262 21.69 20.37 35.05
N ARG A 263 21.00 21.46 34.67
CA ARG A 263 21.06 22.74 35.38
C ARG A 263 20.51 22.66 36.80
N ARG A 264 19.44 21.87 37.02
CA ARG A 264 18.87 21.69 38.38
C ARG A 264 19.79 20.93 39.33
N LYS A 265 20.70 20.07 38.84
CA LYS A 265 21.68 19.39 39.66
C LYS A 265 22.82 20.30 40.20
N HIS A 266 23.08 21.44 39.53
CA HIS A 266 24.14 22.38 39.95
C HIS A 266 23.66 23.50 40.87
N SER A 267 22.36 23.57 41.18
CA SER A 267 21.83 24.61 42.09
C SER A 267 21.54 24.10 43.50
N VAL A 268 22.06 22.90 43.87
CA VAL A 268 21.94 22.30 45.21
C VAL A 268 23.36 22.03 45.72
N ILE A 269 24.11 23.10 45.97
CA ILE A 269 25.31 23.12 46.84
C ILE A 269 25.25 24.42 47.62
#